data_d2232d89f5f7248b164d07e1bd1d6ec1
#
_entry.id   d2232d89f5f7248b164d07e1bd1d6ec1
#
_cell.length_a   1.000
_cell.length_b   1.000
_cell.length_c   1.000
_cell.angle_alpha   90.00
_cell.angle_beta   90.00
_cell.angle_gamma   90.00
#
_symmetry.space_group_name_H-M   'P 1'
#
loop_
_entity.id
_entity.type
_entity.pdbx_description
1 polymer ?
#
loop_
_entity_poly.entity_id
_entity_poly.type
_entity_poly.pdbx_seq_one_letter_code
_entity_poly.pdbx_strand_id
1 'polypeptide(L)'
;NDGAAAIICDNAGADASIEAVQKAYDAGIPTFLIDREINQSGLAVAQIVADNAQGAAAIAEVWVEAMNYEGKYAELLGLESDTNCQVRSDNYHSVIDEYEDLEMVAQQSANWDQTEAYEKTEAILQSNPEITGIICGNDTMACGAVQACLDAGRNDIKIIGLDGSDEANAYIKSGDMVGTALQQIALITEMAVEQADAYLNGTAPE
;
A
#
# COMPACT_ATOMS: atom_id res chain seq x y z
N ASN A 1 2.52 29.19 -9.80
CA ASN A 1 2.68 30.65 -9.98
C ASN A 1 1.41 31.32 -10.53
N ASP A 2 0.33 30.59 -10.78
CA ASP A 2 -0.88 31.10 -11.42
C ASP A 2 -2.00 31.41 -10.42
N GLY A 3 -1.66 31.74 -9.16
CA GLY A 3 -2.61 32.16 -8.14
C GLY A 3 -3.36 30.99 -7.48
N ALA A 4 -2.74 29.82 -7.32
CA ALA A 4 -3.31 28.75 -6.52
C ALA A 4 -3.52 29.20 -5.08
N ALA A 5 -4.73 29.00 -4.55
CA ALA A 5 -5.08 29.36 -3.17
C ALA A 5 -4.70 28.27 -2.15
N ALA A 6 -4.66 27.00 -2.59
CA ALA A 6 -4.23 25.85 -1.82
C ALA A 6 -3.68 24.76 -2.76
N ILE A 7 -2.96 23.79 -2.21
CA ILE A 7 -2.45 22.61 -2.91
C ILE A 7 -2.96 21.36 -2.19
N ILE A 8 -3.61 20.45 -2.93
CA ILE A 8 -3.87 19.10 -2.49
C ILE A 8 -2.94 18.20 -3.30
N CYS A 9 -2.14 17.36 -2.65
CA CYS A 9 -1.07 16.63 -3.29
C CYS A 9 -0.94 15.21 -2.72
N ASP A 10 -0.97 14.22 -3.61
CA ASP A 10 -0.40 12.91 -3.36
C ASP A 10 1.10 13.01 -3.72
N ASN A 11 1.97 12.88 -2.74
CA ASN A 11 3.39 13.14 -2.90
C ASN A 11 4.13 11.91 -3.47
N ALA A 12 5.25 12.15 -4.17
CA ALA A 12 6.03 11.10 -4.84
C ALA A 12 7.04 10.39 -3.92
N GLY A 13 7.19 10.81 -2.68
CA GLY A 13 8.12 10.20 -1.71
C GLY A 13 8.30 11.06 -0.47
N ALA A 14 8.47 10.41 0.66
CA ALA A 14 8.42 11.02 1.99
C ALA A 14 9.49 12.10 2.19
N ASP A 15 10.72 11.87 1.77
CA ASP A 15 11.81 12.84 1.88
C ASP A 15 11.93 13.73 0.65
N ALA A 16 11.77 13.14 -0.56
CA ALA A 16 11.94 13.86 -1.82
C ALA A 16 10.94 15.01 -2.01
N SER A 17 9.77 14.93 -1.39
CA SER A 17 8.71 15.93 -1.52
C SER A 17 8.82 17.09 -0.52
N ILE A 18 9.66 16.98 0.52
CA ILE A 18 9.80 17.99 1.57
C ILE A 18 10.13 19.36 0.98
N GLU A 19 11.10 19.45 0.07
CA GLU A 19 11.54 20.72 -0.53
C GLU A 19 10.38 21.39 -1.31
N ALA A 20 9.56 20.62 -1.99
CA ALA A 20 8.43 21.15 -2.75
C ALA A 20 7.33 21.71 -1.83
N VAL A 21 7.03 21.00 -0.75
CA VAL A 21 6.07 21.44 0.28
C VAL A 21 6.61 22.67 1.04
N GLN A 22 7.91 22.71 1.35
CA GLN A 22 8.56 23.87 1.95
C GLN A 22 8.43 25.12 1.06
N LYS A 23 8.63 24.98 -0.25
CA LYS A 23 8.45 26.11 -1.19
C LYS A 23 7.02 26.64 -1.21
N ALA A 24 6.02 25.75 -1.10
CA ALA A 24 4.62 26.17 -0.97
C ALA A 24 4.39 26.90 0.35
N TYR A 25 4.90 26.36 1.45
CA TYR A 25 4.82 26.95 2.79
C TYR A 25 5.46 28.37 2.82
N ASP A 26 6.68 28.53 2.30
CA ASP A 26 7.39 29.81 2.23
C ASP A 26 6.65 30.85 1.34
N ALA A 27 5.90 30.36 0.36
CA ALA A 27 5.06 31.21 -0.50
C ALA A 27 3.68 31.54 0.13
N GLY A 28 3.39 31.04 1.34
CA GLY A 28 2.12 31.21 2.02
C GLY A 28 0.97 30.43 1.39
N ILE A 29 1.25 29.37 0.62
CA ILE A 29 0.25 28.50 -0.02
C ILE A 29 0.05 27.26 0.85
N PRO A 30 -1.13 27.09 1.50
CA PRO A 30 -1.41 25.91 2.31
C PRO A 30 -1.41 24.63 1.47
N THR A 31 -0.80 23.58 2.01
CA THR A 31 -0.70 22.27 1.36
C THR A 31 -1.40 21.21 2.22
N PHE A 32 -2.21 20.37 1.59
CA PHE A 32 -2.88 19.22 2.16
C PHE A 32 -2.35 17.98 1.45
N LEU A 33 -1.71 17.08 2.18
CA LEU A 33 -1.19 15.83 1.62
C LEU A 33 -2.22 14.73 1.79
N ILE A 34 -2.33 13.88 0.80
CA ILE A 34 -3.24 12.73 0.79
C ILE A 34 -2.45 11.45 0.50
N ASP A 35 -2.97 10.32 0.97
CA ASP A 35 -2.44 8.97 0.74
C ASP A 35 -1.07 8.71 1.37
N ARG A 36 -0.09 9.60 1.16
CA ARG A 36 1.29 9.48 1.64
C ARG A 36 1.71 10.66 2.48
N GLU A 37 2.49 10.38 3.50
CA GLU A 37 3.08 11.41 4.36
C GLU A 37 4.46 11.83 3.86
N ILE A 38 4.89 13.04 4.28
CA ILE A 38 6.30 13.45 4.22
C ILE A 38 6.93 13.32 5.62
N ASN A 39 8.22 13.03 5.68
CA ASN A 39 8.97 12.86 6.92
C ASN A 39 9.26 14.20 7.64
N GLN A 40 8.37 15.18 7.49
CA GLN A 40 8.47 16.46 8.18
C GLN A 40 7.12 17.01 8.58
N SER A 41 6.92 17.20 9.88
CA SER A 41 5.74 17.84 10.43
C SER A 41 5.80 19.36 10.35
N GLY A 42 4.63 20.02 10.33
CA GLY A 42 4.51 21.47 10.42
C GLY A 42 4.68 22.24 9.11
N LEU A 43 4.92 21.58 7.98
CA LEU A 43 4.95 22.20 6.66
C LEU A 43 3.58 22.13 5.96
N ALA A 44 3.02 20.95 5.86
CA ALA A 44 1.64 20.78 5.39
C ALA A 44 0.66 21.16 6.49
N VAL A 45 -0.49 21.70 6.10
CA VAL A 45 -1.61 21.98 7.02
C VAL A 45 -2.18 20.69 7.57
N ALA A 46 -2.34 19.68 6.71
CA ALA A 46 -2.76 18.34 7.07
C ALA A 46 -2.10 17.29 6.21
N GLN A 47 -1.96 16.08 6.77
CA GLN A 47 -1.56 14.85 6.08
C GLN A 47 -2.66 13.83 6.36
N ILE A 48 -3.44 13.51 5.33
CA ILE A 48 -4.68 12.71 5.43
C ILE A 48 -4.42 11.35 4.78
N VAL A 49 -4.29 10.33 5.59
CA VAL A 49 -3.93 8.97 5.17
C VAL A 49 -4.92 7.94 5.71
N ALA A 50 -4.98 6.78 5.09
CA ALA A 50 -5.69 5.63 5.66
C ALA A 50 -4.93 5.08 6.87
N ASP A 51 -5.61 4.34 7.73
CA ASP A 51 -4.96 3.52 8.76
C ASP A 51 -4.36 2.26 8.11
N ASN A 52 -3.20 2.45 7.47
CA ASN A 52 -2.47 1.39 6.79
C ASN A 52 -2.04 0.27 7.75
N ALA A 53 -1.74 0.61 9.00
CA ALA A 53 -1.35 -0.36 10.01
C ALA A 53 -2.50 -1.32 10.33
N GLN A 54 -3.69 -0.76 10.61
CA GLN A 54 -4.89 -1.56 10.86
C GLN A 54 -5.28 -2.40 9.64
N GLY A 55 -5.25 -1.82 8.44
CA GLY A 55 -5.59 -2.52 7.20
C GLY A 55 -4.67 -3.71 6.93
N ALA A 56 -3.35 -3.51 7.08
CA ALA A 56 -2.35 -4.54 6.87
C ALA A 56 -2.49 -5.68 7.91
N ALA A 57 -2.61 -5.35 9.19
CA ALA A 57 -2.81 -6.37 10.22
C ALA A 57 -4.09 -7.19 9.98
N ALA A 58 -5.20 -6.52 9.68
CA ALA A 58 -6.48 -7.20 9.46
C ALA A 58 -6.46 -8.17 8.26
N ILE A 59 -5.83 -7.79 7.15
CA ILE A 59 -5.75 -8.69 5.99
C ILE A 59 -4.71 -9.80 6.18
N ALA A 60 -3.66 -9.56 6.99
CA ALA A 60 -2.70 -10.59 7.38
C ALA A 60 -3.36 -11.71 8.19
N GLU A 61 -4.26 -11.38 9.13
CA GLU A 61 -5.05 -12.38 9.88
C GLU A 61 -5.84 -13.30 8.94
N VAL A 62 -6.52 -12.72 7.93
CA VAL A 62 -7.27 -13.48 6.92
C VAL A 62 -6.35 -14.38 6.09
N TRP A 63 -5.16 -13.87 5.74
CA TRP A 63 -4.19 -14.63 4.97
C TRP A 63 -3.58 -15.79 5.76
N VAL A 64 -3.21 -15.57 7.01
CA VAL A 64 -2.70 -16.62 7.92
C VAL A 64 -3.71 -17.76 8.06
N GLU A 65 -5.00 -17.43 8.22
CA GLU A 65 -6.08 -18.43 8.24
C GLU A 65 -6.17 -19.20 6.90
N ALA A 66 -6.06 -18.51 5.76
CA ALA A 66 -6.08 -19.13 4.43
C ALA A 66 -4.86 -20.03 4.18
N MET A 67 -3.72 -19.73 4.81
CA MET A 67 -2.50 -20.55 4.82
C MET A 67 -2.58 -21.76 5.76
N ASN A 68 -3.65 -21.89 6.55
CA ASN A 68 -3.76 -22.87 7.64
C ASN A 68 -2.62 -22.77 8.66
N TYR A 69 -2.11 -21.57 8.88
CA TYR A 69 -1.06 -21.23 9.87
C TYR A 69 0.31 -21.87 9.61
N GLU A 70 0.57 -22.37 8.37
CA GLU A 70 1.83 -23.01 8.00
C GLU A 70 2.17 -22.81 6.53
N GLY A 71 3.46 -22.95 6.18
CA GLY A 71 3.94 -22.94 4.80
C GLY A 71 5.00 -21.88 4.53
N LYS A 72 5.51 -21.90 3.30
CA LYS A 72 6.51 -20.94 2.85
C LYS A 72 5.87 -19.84 2.03
N TYR A 73 6.35 -18.62 2.22
CA TYR A 73 5.78 -17.47 1.51
C TYR A 73 6.84 -16.47 1.04
N ALA A 74 6.42 -15.62 0.14
CA ALA A 74 7.20 -14.46 -0.30
C ALA A 74 6.45 -13.15 -0.02
N GLU A 75 7.20 -12.07 0.10
CA GLU A 75 6.66 -10.72 0.19
C GLU A 75 7.10 -9.85 -0.97
N LEU A 76 6.16 -9.11 -1.57
CA LEU A 76 6.40 -8.04 -2.53
C LEU A 76 6.19 -6.69 -1.85
N LEU A 77 7.31 -6.01 -1.61
CA LEU A 77 7.33 -4.66 -1.04
C LEU A 77 6.98 -3.61 -2.11
N GLY A 78 6.38 -2.52 -1.65
CA GLY A 78 6.19 -1.33 -2.46
C GLY A 78 7.46 -0.51 -2.67
N LEU A 79 7.27 0.77 -2.99
CA LEU A 79 8.38 1.73 -3.13
C LEU A 79 8.94 2.08 -1.74
N GLU A 80 10.20 1.76 -1.48
CA GLU A 80 10.83 1.94 -0.16
C GLU A 80 10.93 3.41 0.30
N SER A 81 10.86 4.36 -0.63
CA SER A 81 10.82 5.80 -0.32
C SER A 81 9.44 6.32 0.10
N ASP A 82 8.43 5.45 0.09
CA ASP A 82 7.07 5.70 0.55
C ASP A 82 6.88 5.11 1.95
N THR A 83 6.44 5.93 2.90
CA THR A 83 6.20 5.48 4.29
C THR A 83 5.20 4.33 4.38
N ASN A 84 4.22 4.27 3.48
CA ASN A 84 3.24 3.19 3.44
C ASN A 84 3.88 1.82 3.19
N CYS A 85 5.00 1.75 2.46
CA CYS A 85 5.71 0.51 2.22
C CYS A 85 6.12 -0.17 3.53
N GLN A 86 6.83 0.57 4.40
CA GLN A 86 7.29 0.04 5.68
C GLN A 86 6.13 -0.20 6.65
N VAL A 87 5.17 0.73 6.73
CA VAL A 87 4.02 0.59 7.63
C VAL A 87 3.21 -0.66 7.31
N ARG A 88 2.94 -0.93 6.02
CA ARG A 88 2.20 -2.13 5.61
C ARG A 88 2.98 -3.41 5.92
N SER A 89 4.27 -3.47 5.54
CA SER A 89 5.14 -4.62 5.81
C SER A 89 5.26 -4.93 7.29
N ASP A 90 5.59 -3.93 8.14
CA ASP A 90 5.71 -4.11 9.59
C ASP A 90 4.43 -4.66 10.20
N ASN A 91 3.27 -4.24 9.72
CA ASN A 91 1.99 -4.68 10.26
C ASN A 91 1.52 -6.03 9.70
N TYR A 92 1.91 -6.44 8.50
CA TYR A 92 1.80 -7.83 8.08
C TYR A 92 2.61 -8.73 9.01
N HIS A 93 3.88 -8.38 9.25
CA HIS A 93 4.79 -9.15 10.11
C HIS A 93 4.37 -9.14 11.58
N SER A 94 3.73 -8.07 12.08
CA SER A 94 3.20 -8.06 13.45
C SER A 94 2.18 -9.18 13.72
N VAL A 95 1.57 -9.73 12.68
CA VAL A 95 0.63 -10.85 12.75
C VAL A 95 1.30 -12.16 12.34
N ILE A 96 1.96 -12.17 11.19
CA ILE A 96 2.50 -13.41 10.58
C ILE A 96 3.61 -14.01 11.43
N ASP A 97 4.48 -13.19 12.02
CA ASP A 97 5.63 -13.64 12.81
C ASP A 97 5.23 -14.28 14.16
N GLU A 98 3.95 -14.22 14.54
CA GLU A 98 3.44 -14.98 15.68
C GLU A 98 3.32 -16.49 15.39
N TYR A 99 3.44 -16.92 14.12
CA TYR A 99 3.27 -18.29 13.66
C TYR A 99 4.60 -18.87 13.17
N GLU A 100 5.26 -19.68 14.01
CA GLU A 100 6.58 -20.25 13.73
C GLU A 100 6.65 -21.17 12.50
N ASP A 101 5.49 -21.69 12.07
CA ASP A 101 5.37 -22.59 10.90
C ASP A 101 5.14 -21.81 9.57
N LEU A 102 5.07 -20.48 9.60
CA LEU A 102 5.08 -19.60 8.43
C LEU A 102 6.50 -19.08 8.18
N GLU A 103 7.13 -19.52 7.10
CA GLU A 103 8.53 -19.19 6.76
C GLU A 103 8.59 -18.25 5.55
N MET A 104 9.10 -17.03 5.73
CA MET A 104 9.39 -16.14 4.63
C MET A 104 10.69 -16.57 3.92
N VAL A 105 10.59 -16.93 2.64
CA VAL A 105 11.73 -17.43 1.85
C VAL A 105 12.24 -16.40 0.84
N ALA A 106 11.46 -15.38 0.52
CA ALA A 106 11.86 -14.30 -0.37
C ALA A 106 11.14 -13.00 -0.02
N GLN A 107 11.83 -11.88 -0.17
CA GLN A 107 11.28 -10.54 -0.08
C GLN A 107 11.92 -9.69 -1.18
N GLN A 108 11.13 -9.01 -1.98
CA GLN A 108 11.61 -8.15 -3.06
C GLN A 108 10.71 -6.93 -3.23
N SER A 109 11.30 -5.76 -3.51
CA SER A 109 10.51 -4.59 -3.92
C SER A 109 10.04 -4.74 -5.38
N ALA A 110 8.77 -4.44 -5.60
CA ALA A 110 8.15 -4.29 -6.92
C ALA A 110 7.56 -2.88 -7.12
N ASN A 111 7.99 -1.91 -6.30
CA ASN A 111 7.81 -0.46 -6.48
C ASN A 111 6.36 0.00 -6.75
N TRP A 112 5.34 -0.70 -6.24
CA TRP A 112 3.92 -0.49 -6.50
C TRP A 112 3.49 -0.79 -7.96
N ASP A 113 4.37 -1.43 -8.76
CA ASP A 113 4.17 -1.68 -10.18
C ASP A 113 3.72 -3.12 -10.48
N GLN A 114 2.70 -3.26 -11.31
CA GLN A 114 2.11 -4.55 -11.66
C GLN A 114 3.04 -5.41 -12.50
N THR A 115 3.78 -4.80 -13.44
CA THR A 115 4.70 -5.51 -14.32
C THR A 115 5.92 -5.99 -13.56
N GLU A 116 6.49 -5.14 -12.69
CA GLU A 116 7.59 -5.55 -11.82
C GLU A 116 7.17 -6.68 -10.88
N ALA A 117 5.96 -6.58 -10.30
CA ALA A 117 5.43 -7.63 -9.44
C ALA A 117 5.26 -8.96 -10.17
N TYR A 118 4.77 -8.94 -11.42
CA TYR A 118 4.70 -10.12 -12.27
C TYR A 118 6.07 -10.75 -12.47
N GLU A 119 7.06 -9.97 -12.94
CA GLU A 119 8.44 -10.45 -13.21
C GLU A 119 9.12 -10.99 -11.94
N LYS A 120 8.95 -10.30 -10.79
CA LYS A 120 9.48 -10.76 -9.50
C LYS A 120 8.83 -12.06 -9.05
N THR A 121 7.53 -12.19 -9.24
CA THR A 121 6.80 -13.42 -8.89
C THR A 121 7.26 -14.61 -9.74
N GLU A 122 7.42 -14.44 -11.05
CA GLU A 122 7.99 -15.50 -11.90
C GLU A 122 9.36 -15.98 -11.38
N ALA A 123 10.25 -15.03 -11.05
CA ALA A 123 11.59 -15.37 -10.54
C ALA A 123 11.52 -16.05 -9.16
N ILE A 124 10.60 -15.62 -8.28
CA ILE A 124 10.40 -16.23 -6.97
C ILE A 124 9.87 -17.66 -7.11
N LEU A 125 8.87 -17.90 -7.97
CA LEU A 125 8.32 -19.25 -8.23
C LEU A 125 9.35 -20.21 -8.79
N GLN A 126 10.26 -19.72 -9.64
CA GLN A 126 11.36 -20.54 -10.18
C GLN A 126 12.40 -20.91 -9.12
N SER A 127 12.70 -19.99 -8.21
CA SER A 127 13.72 -20.17 -7.18
C SER A 127 13.20 -20.89 -5.94
N ASN A 128 11.91 -20.77 -5.65
CA ASN A 128 11.24 -21.29 -4.46
C ASN A 128 9.93 -21.99 -4.86
N PRO A 129 10.01 -23.15 -5.54
CA PRO A 129 8.81 -23.84 -6.03
C PRO A 129 7.87 -24.34 -4.93
N GLU A 130 8.33 -24.36 -3.70
CA GLU A 130 7.59 -24.82 -2.53
C GLU A 130 6.74 -23.74 -1.87
N ILE A 131 6.78 -22.48 -2.30
CA ILE A 131 5.94 -21.43 -1.68
C ILE A 131 4.46 -21.72 -1.90
N THR A 132 3.69 -21.39 -0.91
CA THR A 132 2.22 -21.53 -0.91
C THR A 132 1.50 -20.21 -0.66
N GLY A 133 2.23 -19.13 -0.38
CA GLY A 133 1.69 -17.81 -0.15
C GLY A 133 2.54 -16.67 -0.70
N ILE A 134 1.87 -15.58 -1.06
CA ILE A 134 2.51 -14.29 -1.41
C ILE A 134 1.72 -13.18 -0.75
N ILE A 135 2.40 -12.31 -0.01
CA ILE A 135 1.84 -11.06 0.49
C ILE A 135 2.34 -9.90 -0.36
N CYS A 136 1.44 -9.01 -0.73
CA CYS A 136 1.77 -7.86 -1.57
C CYS A 136 1.42 -6.56 -0.85
N GLY A 137 2.30 -5.58 -0.92
CA GLY A 137 2.10 -4.28 -0.27
C GLY A 137 0.88 -3.50 -0.81
N ASN A 138 0.43 -3.80 -2.05
CA ASN A 138 -0.81 -3.26 -2.61
C ASN A 138 -1.47 -4.20 -3.63
N ASP A 139 -2.68 -3.83 -4.07
CA ASP A 139 -3.47 -4.60 -5.04
C ASP A 139 -2.84 -4.62 -6.44
N THR A 140 -2.22 -3.53 -6.88
CA THR A 140 -1.57 -3.46 -8.19
C THR A 140 -0.49 -4.56 -8.30
N MET A 141 0.35 -4.70 -7.28
CA MET A 141 1.34 -5.78 -7.22
C MET A 141 0.69 -7.15 -7.04
N ALA A 142 -0.37 -7.26 -6.23
CA ALA A 142 -1.09 -8.51 -6.04
C ALA A 142 -1.70 -9.02 -7.35
N CYS A 143 -2.28 -8.17 -8.17
CA CYS A 143 -2.80 -8.53 -9.50
C CYS A 143 -1.69 -9.03 -10.43
N GLY A 144 -0.50 -8.42 -10.41
CA GLY A 144 0.67 -8.90 -11.13
C GLY A 144 1.12 -10.29 -10.64
N ALA A 145 1.17 -10.49 -9.32
CA ALA A 145 1.52 -11.77 -8.72
C ALA A 145 0.50 -12.87 -9.06
N VAL A 146 -0.81 -12.57 -9.01
CA VAL A 146 -1.87 -13.50 -9.42
C VAL A 146 -1.68 -13.93 -10.87
N GLN A 147 -1.44 -12.98 -11.79
CA GLN A 147 -1.26 -13.31 -13.21
C GLN A 147 -0.04 -14.21 -13.42
N ALA A 148 1.09 -13.94 -12.77
CA ALA A 148 2.28 -14.79 -12.86
C ALA A 148 2.02 -16.21 -12.32
N CYS A 149 1.27 -16.33 -11.22
CA CYS A 149 0.88 -17.62 -10.67
C CYS A 149 -0.04 -18.40 -11.62
N LEU A 150 -1.02 -17.75 -12.23
CA LEU A 150 -1.91 -18.36 -13.21
C LEU A 150 -1.16 -18.85 -14.44
N ASP A 151 -0.24 -18.04 -14.98
CA ASP A 151 0.58 -18.41 -16.14
C ASP A 151 1.54 -19.58 -15.83
N ALA A 152 1.99 -19.69 -14.58
CA ALA A 152 2.79 -20.80 -14.08
C ALA A 152 1.96 -22.05 -13.68
N GLY A 153 0.62 -21.97 -13.74
CA GLY A 153 -0.28 -23.05 -13.31
C GLY A 153 -0.32 -23.27 -11.79
N ARG A 154 0.06 -22.24 -11.01
CA ARG A 154 0.13 -22.27 -9.54
C ARG A 154 -1.09 -21.59 -8.89
N ASN A 155 -2.28 -22.14 -9.13
CA ASN A 155 -3.54 -21.65 -8.57
C ASN A 155 -3.71 -21.99 -7.07
N ASP A 156 -2.75 -22.67 -6.50
CA ASP A 156 -2.68 -23.05 -5.09
C ASP A 156 -2.16 -21.93 -4.18
N ILE A 157 -1.46 -20.94 -4.75
CA ILE A 157 -0.83 -19.85 -3.99
C ILE A 157 -1.87 -18.92 -3.37
N LYS A 158 -1.72 -18.63 -2.07
CA LYS A 158 -2.57 -17.71 -1.32
C LYS A 158 -2.02 -16.30 -1.41
N ILE A 159 -2.73 -15.41 -2.12
CA ILE A 159 -2.27 -14.05 -2.41
C ILE A 159 -3.20 -13.04 -1.73
N ILE A 160 -2.62 -12.03 -1.09
CA ILE A 160 -3.32 -10.85 -0.57
C ILE A 160 -2.71 -9.55 -1.08
N GLY A 161 -3.51 -8.50 -1.08
CA GLY A 161 -3.11 -7.12 -1.35
C GLY A 161 -3.73 -6.14 -0.35
N LEU A 162 -3.65 -4.87 -0.67
CA LEU A 162 -4.27 -3.78 0.05
C LEU A 162 -4.63 -2.70 -0.97
N ASP A 163 -5.75 -2.08 -0.87
CA ASP A 163 -6.35 -0.89 -1.47
C ASP A 163 -7.84 -1.10 -1.77
N GLY A 164 -8.29 -2.32 -2.05
CA GLY A 164 -9.69 -2.63 -2.38
C GLY A 164 -10.06 -2.34 -3.83
N SER A 165 -9.11 -2.49 -4.76
CA SER A 165 -9.29 -2.18 -6.18
C SER A 165 -10.32 -3.09 -6.86
N ASP A 166 -10.92 -2.60 -7.96
CA ASP A 166 -11.88 -3.38 -8.76
C ASP A 166 -11.23 -4.62 -9.39
N GLU A 167 -9.96 -4.54 -9.79
CA GLU A 167 -9.22 -5.65 -10.37
C GLU A 167 -8.95 -6.73 -9.32
N ALA A 168 -8.45 -6.37 -8.14
CA ALA A 168 -8.28 -7.31 -7.03
C ALA A 168 -9.61 -7.96 -6.62
N ASN A 169 -10.69 -7.17 -6.55
CA ASN A 169 -12.03 -7.69 -6.28
C ASN A 169 -12.51 -8.69 -7.34
N ALA A 170 -12.10 -8.57 -8.60
CA ALA A 170 -12.39 -9.55 -9.63
C ALA A 170 -11.65 -10.87 -9.37
N TYR A 171 -10.36 -10.83 -9.00
CA TYR A 171 -9.58 -12.01 -8.64
C TYR A 171 -10.07 -12.69 -7.35
N ILE A 172 -10.54 -11.93 -6.37
CA ILE A 172 -11.17 -12.49 -5.16
C ILE A 172 -12.46 -13.25 -5.54
N LYS A 173 -13.29 -12.69 -6.41
CA LYS A 173 -14.52 -13.33 -6.88
C LYS A 173 -14.28 -14.59 -7.69
N SER A 174 -13.17 -14.66 -8.47
CA SER A 174 -12.78 -15.88 -9.20
C SER A 174 -12.12 -16.93 -8.30
N GLY A 175 -11.65 -16.55 -7.11
CA GLY A 175 -10.94 -17.41 -6.16
C GLY A 175 -9.43 -17.47 -6.36
N ASP A 176 -8.89 -16.61 -7.22
CA ASP A 176 -7.45 -16.53 -7.52
C ASP A 176 -6.69 -15.64 -6.54
N MET A 177 -7.40 -14.87 -5.71
CA MET A 177 -6.86 -14.03 -4.64
C MET A 177 -7.67 -14.23 -3.35
N VAL A 178 -7.01 -14.22 -2.20
CA VAL A 178 -7.66 -14.44 -0.89
C VAL A 178 -8.48 -13.23 -0.46
N GLY A 179 -7.90 -12.04 -0.56
CA GLY A 179 -8.53 -10.82 -0.10
C GLY A 179 -7.68 -9.57 -0.29
N THR A 180 -8.30 -8.44 -0.01
CA THR A 180 -7.65 -7.13 0.06
C THR A 180 -8.25 -6.31 1.19
N ALA A 181 -7.46 -5.44 1.84
CA ALA A 181 -8.00 -4.45 2.77
C ALA A 181 -8.34 -3.17 2.01
N LEU A 182 -9.50 -2.58 2.31
CA LEU A 182 -9.95 -1.37 1.63
C LEU A 182 -9.22 -0.12 2.13
N GLN A 183 -8.59 0.61 1.22
CA GLN A 183 -8.16 1.99 1.45
C GLN A 183 -9.26 2.96 1.02
N GLN A 184 -9.72 3.80 1.94
CA GLN A 184 -10.87 4.68 1.71
C GLN A 184 -10.48 5.97 0.96
N ILE A 185 -9.93 5.85 -0.25
CA ILE A 185 -9.40 6.98 -1.04
C ILE A 185 -10.46 8.05 -1.30
N ALA A 186 -11.71 7.68 -1.56
CA ALA A 186 -12.80 8.63 -1.76
C ALA A 186 -12.99 9.53 -0.52
N LEU A 187 -13.00 8.94 0.68
CA LEU A 187 -13.12 9.67 1.94
C LEU A 187 -11.90 10.57 2.18
N ILE A 188 -10.68 10.07 1.95
CA ILE A 188 -9.44 10.84 2.09
C ILE A 188 -9.46 12.08 1.21
N THR A 189 -9.87 11.94 -0.06
CA THR A 189 -9.93 13.05 -1.01
C THR A 189 -11.04 14.06 -0.66
N GLU A 190 -12.21 13.58 -0.22
CA GLU A 190 -13.30 14.43 0.27
C GLU A 190 -12.85 15.27 1.48
N MET A 191 -12.26 14.62 2.48
CA MET A 191 -11.72 15.30 3.67
C MET A 191 -10.67 16.36 3.31
N ALA A 192 -9.78 16.06 2.35
CA ALA A 192 -8.76 17.01 1.92
C ALA A 192 -9.37 18.28 1.29
N VAL A 193 -10.42 18.13 0.48
CA VAL A 193 -11.13 19.26 -0.13
C VAL A 193 -11.87 20.06 0.93
N GLU A 194 -12.59 19.40 1.85
CA GLU A 194 -13.32 20.04 2.93
C GLU A 194 -12.39 20.82 3.86
N GLN A 195 -11.26 20.22 4.24
CA GLN A 195 -10.26 20.90 5.09
C GLN A 195 -9.62 22.09 4.37
N ALA A 196 -9.33 21.97 3.07
CA ALA A 196 -8.79 23.07 2.28
C ALA A 196 -9.79 24.23 2.19
N ASP A 197 -11.06 23.94 1.93
CA ASP A 197 -12.12 24.94 1.90
C ASP A 197 -12.30 25.63 3.27
N ALA A 198 -12.38 24.85 4.35
CA ALA A 198 -12.48 25.36 5.71
C ALA A 198 -11.29 26.26 6.07
N TYR A 199 -10.09 25.85 5.72
CA TYR A 199 -8.87 26.64 5.96
C TYR A 199 -8.90 27.99 5.22
N LEU A 200 -9.27 27.98 3.94
CA LEU A 200 -9.37 29.19 3.11
C LEU A 200 -10.48 30.14 3.60
N ASN A 201 -11.50 29.62 4.25
CA ASN A 201 -12.58 30.40 4.87
C ASN A 201 -12.26 30.84 6.30
N GLY A 202 -11.05 30.58 6.82
CA GLY A 202 -10.58 31.02 8.13
C GLY A 202 -11.05 30.16 9.31
N THR A 203 -11.48 28.93 9.04
CA THR A 203 -11.72 27.89 10.04
C THR A 203 -10.53 26.94 10.11
N ALA A 204 -10.19 26.46 11.32
CA ALA A 204 -9.12 25.46 11.43
C ALA A 204 -9.60 24.11 10.85
N PRO A 205 -8.76 23.36 10.16
CA PRO A 205 -9.08 21.99 9.80
C PRO A 205 -9.26 21.15 11.07
N GLU A 206 -10.22 20.23 11.05
CA GLU A 206 -10.48 19.26 12.12
C GLU A 206 -9.49 18.10 12.10
#